data_a381495e745b133351ae56174fda01ef
#
_entry.id   a381495e745b133351ae56174fda01ef
#
_cell.length_a   1.000
_cell.length_b   1.000
_cell.length_c   1.000
_cell.angle_alpha   90.00
_cell.angle_beta   90.00
_cell.angle_gamma   90.00
#
_symmetry.space_group_name_H-M   'P 1'
#
loop_
_entity.id
_entity.type
_entity.pdbx_description
1 polymer ?
#
loop_
_entity_poly.entity_id
_entity_poly.type
_entity_poly.pdbx_seq_one_letter_code
_entity_poly.pdbx_strand_id
1 'polypeptide(L)'
;MLDEALTTADLGICIKDASRAVIAQNDRCRSICGDRSGEVCEDGCMALHRNDDSLQWPDWGTTVHRNARIEDGHYDVTLICSSERVVTLLQPLEKKYEEAMAYYRAQDLTPRELEVVSLLLRGRSNTEITADLGISHATLRTHLNRVYSKLRDQGIDTHF
;
A
#
# COMPACT_ATOMS: atom_id res chain seq x y z
N MET A 1 12.86 1.69 24.00
CA MET A 1 13.36 1.15 22.70
C MET A 1 12.23 0.57 21.83
N LEU A 2 11.37 -0.36 22.32
CA LEU A 2 10.19 -0.81 21.53
C LEU A 2 9.11 0.27 21.43
N ASP A 3 8.84 1.00 22.50
CA ASP A 3 7.87 2.11 22.52
C ASP A 3 8.27 3.25 21.56
N GLU A 4 9.57 3.54 21.47
CA GLU A 4 10.11 4.58 20.60
C GLU A 4 10.01 4.17 19.12
N ALA A 5 10.27 2.90 18.80
CA ALA A 5 10.11 2.37 17.45
C ALA A 5 8.63 2.32 17.01
N LEU A 6 7.70 2.09 17.93
CA LEU A 6 6.26 2.07 17.66
C LEU A 6 5.67 3.48 17.54
N THR A 7 6.27 4.48 18.17
CA THR A 7 5.84 5.89 18.09
C THR A 7 6.47 6.67 16.95
N THR A 8 7.66 6.27 16.48
CA THR A 8 8.38 6.92 15.36
C THR A 8 8.09 6.29 14.01
N ALA A 9 7.51 5.08 13.99
CA ALA A 9 7.14 4.44 12.73
C ALA A 9 5.88 5.10 12.14
N ASP A 10 5.97 5.50 10.88
CA ASP A 10 4.85 5.97 10.07
C ASP A 10 3.86 4.84 9.74
N LEU A 11 3.80 3.86 10.63
CA LEU A 11 3.04 2.62 10.53
C LEU A 11 1.86 2.65 11.50
N GLY A 12 0.65 2.55 10.97
CA GLY A 12 -0.55 2.35 11.80
C GLY A 12 -0.57 0.93 12.37
N ILE A 13 -0.77 0.81 13.68
CA ILE A 13 -0.83 -0.49 14.38
C ILE A 13 -2.15 -0.57 15.15
N CYS A 14 -2.89 -1.65 14.91
CA CYS A 14 -4.11 -1.97 15.64
C CYS A 14 -4.10 -3.43 16.11
N ILE A 15 -4.40 -3.64 17.36
CA ILE A 15 -4.52 -4.97 17.97
C ILE A 15 -5.97 -5.18 18.38
N LYS A 16 -6.53 -6.33 17.99
CA LYS A 16 -7.90 -6.73 18.28
C LYS A 16 -7.91 -8.09 18.99
N ASP A 17 -8.91 -8.34 19.79
CA ASP A 17 -9.16 -9.67 20.37
C ASP A 17 -9.86 -10.61 19.37
N ALA A 18 -10.21 -11.82 19.82
CA ALA A 18 -10.89 -12.82 19.03
C ALA A 18 -12.28 -12.38 18.55
N SER A 19 -12.94 -11.48 19.28
CA SER A 19 -14.24 -10.87 18.88
C SER A 19 -14.07 -9.70 17.90
N ARG A 20 -12.80 -9.34 17.57
CA ARG A 20 -12.40 -8.18 16.77
C ARG A 20 -12.62 -6.83 17.44
N ALA A 21 -12.85 -6.84 18.76
CA ALA A 21 -12.84 -5.62 19.56
C ALA A 21 -11.41 -5.06 19.65
N VAL A 22 -11.27 -3.76 19.45
CA VAL A 22 -9.97 -3.07 19.44
C VAL A 22 -9.45 -2.98 20.87
N ILE A 23 -8.31 -3.64 21.14
CA ILE A 23 -7.61 -3.61 22.44
C ILE A 23 -6.62 -2.46 22.50
N ALA A 24 -5.92 -2.20 21.39
CA ALA A 24 -4.91 -1.16 21.33
C ALA A 24 -4.76 -0.60 19.91
N GLN A 25 -4.49 0.68 19.83
CA GLN A 25 -4.12 1.40 18.61
C GLN A 25 -2.97 2.35 18.94
N ASN A 26 -2.01 2.48 18.01
CA ASN A 26 -1.06 3.58 18.09
C ASN A 26 -1.65 4.88 17.49
N ASP A 27 -0.96 6.00 17.69
CA ASP A 27 -1.44 7.32 17.25
C ASP A 27 -1.60 7.40 15.73
N ARG A 28 -0.74 6.71 14.98
CA ARG A 28 -0.86 6.65 13.53
C ARG A 28 -2.14 5.92 13.09
N CYS A 29 -2.46 4.80 13.69
CA CYS A 29 -3.72 4.10 13.41
C CYS A 29 -4.94 4.96 13.78
N ARG A 30 -4.90 5.66 14.92
CA ARG A 30 -5.98 6.59 15.33
C ARG A 30 -6.14 7.74 14.33
N SER A 31 -5.04 8.24 13.77
CA SER A 31 -5.12 9.31 12.75
C SER A 31 -5.73 8.84 11.43
N ILE A 32 -5.66 7.54 11.12
CA ILE A 32 -6.22 6.95 9.90
C ILE A 32 -7.69 6.57 10.11
N CYS A 33 -7.99 5.80 11.16
CA CYS A 33 -9.30 5.14 11.35
C CYS A 33 -10.15 5.78 12.46
N GLY A 34 -9.63 6.81 13.16
CA GLY A 34 -10.20 7.32 14.40
C GLY A 34 -9.89 6.43 15.61
N ASP A 35 -10.26 6.89 16.81
CA ASP A 35 -10.16 6.09 18.03
C ASP A 35 -11.30 5.07 18.05
N ARG A 36 -10.96 3.80 18.00
CA ARG A 36 -11.87 2.66 18.00
C ARG A 36 -11.71 1.79 19.25
N SER A 37 -11.05 2.30 20.30
CA SER A 37 -10.75 1.54 21.50
C SER A 37 -12.02 0.94 22.13
N GLY A 38 -12.05 -0.38 22.29
CA GLY A 38 -13.18 -1.14 22.84
C GLY A 38 -14.32 -1.41 21.86
N GLU A 39 -14.30 -0.86 20.65
CA GLU A 39 -15.30 -1.12 19.62
C GLU A 39 -14.93 -2.34 18.78
N VAL A 40 -15.93 -3.06 18.28
CA VAL A 40 -15.73 -4.12 17.26
C VAL A 40 -15.47 -3.45 15.92
N CYS A 41 -14.29 -3.71 15.36
CA CYS A 41 -13.88 -3.15 14.07
C CYS A 41 -14.27 -4.10 12.94
N GLU A 42 -15.24 -3.70 12.11
CA GLU A 42 -15.69 -4.48 10.94
C GLU A 42 -15.37 -3.81 9.62
N ASP A 43 -14.92 -2.56 9.65
CA ASP A 43 -14.66 -1.73 8.48
C ASP A 43 -13.17 -1.75 8.07
N GLY A 44 -12.84 -1.06 6.98
CA GLY A 44 -11.48 -0.85 6.54
C GLY A 44 -10.70 -2.16 6.37
N CYS A 45 -9.64 -2.33 7.14
CA CYS A 45 -8.77 -3.51 7.06
C CYS A 45 -9.49 -4.83 7.39
N MET A 46 -10.47 -4.82 8.27
CA MET A 46 -11.25 -6.03 8.59
C MET A 46 -12.25 -6.37 7.49
N ALA A 47 -12.81 -5.38 6.80
CA ALA A 47 -13.65 -5.61 5.63
C ALA A 47 -12.85 -6.23 4.47
N LEU A 48 -11.62 -5.77 4.23
CA LEU A 48 -10.72 -6.38 3.24
C LEU A 48 -10.48 -7.85 3.54
N HIS A 49 -10.16 -8.16 4.79
CA HIS A 49 -9.90 -9.54 5.22
C HIS A 49 -11.14 -10.44 5.09
N ARG A 50 -12.31 -9.96 5.51
CA ARG A 50 -13.57 -10.70 5.42
C ARG A 50 -14.01 -10.99 3.99
N ASN A 51 -13.72 -10.08 3.08
CA ASN A 51 -14.12 -10.17 1.67
C ASN A 51 -13.07 -10.86 0.78
N ASP A 52 -11.99 -11.37 1.37
CA ASP A 52 -10.95 -12.09 0.64
C ASP A 52 -11.28 -13.58 0.56
N ASP A 53 -11.96 -13.98 -0.50
CA ASP A 53 -12.35 -15.37 -0.78
C ASP A 53 -11.14 -16.29 -1.08
N SER A 54 -9.95 -15.75 -1.22
CA SER A 54 -8.72 -16.52 -1.45
C SER A 54 -8.13 -17.12 -0.17
N LEU A 55 -8.60 -16.65 1.01
CA LEU A 55 -8.09 -17.09 2.29
C LEU A 55 -8.57 -18.50 2.65
N GLN A 56 -7.65 -19.46 2.66
CA GLN A 56 -7.94 -20.83 3.11
C GLN A 56 -8.13 -20.90 4.64
N TRP A 57 -7.45 -20.05 5.38
CA TRP A 57 -7.45 -19.99 6.85
C TRP A 57 -7.61 -18.55 7.33
N PRO A 58 -8.84 -17.98 7.31
CA PRO A 58 -9.04 -16.56 7.61
C PRO A 58 -8.70 -16.19 9.05
N ASP A 59 -8.76 -17.13 9.99
CA ASP A 59 -8.48 -16.88 11.40
C ASP A 59 -7.05 -17.25 11.82
N TRP A 60 -6.19 -17.60 10.86
CA TRP A 60 -4.84 -18.03 11.15
C TRP A 60 -3.83 -17.63 10.06
N GLY A 61 -2.70 -17.09 10.49
CA GLY A 61 -1.58 -16.76 9.62
C GLY A 61 -1.49 -15.28 9.26
N THR A 62 -0.72 -14.98 8.23
CA THR A 62 -0.45 -13.61 7.78
C THR A 62 -1.00 -13.40 6.38
N THR A 63 -1.73 -12.30 6.21
CA THR A 63 -2.29 -11.86 4.93
C THR A 63 -1.82 -10.45 4.62
N VAL A 64 -1.51 -10.17 3.36
CA VAL A 64 -1.10 -8.84 2.90
C VAL A 64 -2.00 -8.39 1.76
N HIS A 65 -2.71 -7.29 1.98
CA HIS A 65 -3.49 -6.59 0.96
C HIS A 65 -2.70 -5.36 0.51
N ARG A 66 -2.25 -5.37 -0.74
CA ARG A 66 -1.45 -4.27 -1.27
C ARG A 66 -2.31 -3.19 -1.88
N ASN A 67 -1.87 -1.94 -1.72
CA ASN A 67 -2.52 -0.76 -2.28
C ASN A 67 -4.02 -0.69 -1.97
N ALA A 68 -4.39 -1.09 -0.75
CA ALA A 68 -5.76 -1.06 -0.29
C ALA A 68 -6.19 0.37 0.06
N ARG A 69 -7.40 0.74 -0.36
CA ARG A 69 -7.99 2.01 0.03
C ARG A 69 -8.67 1.87 1.39
N ILE A 70 -8.23 2.68 2.36
CA ILE A 70 -8.84 2.81 3.67
C ILE A 70 -9.08 4.30 3.92
N GLU A 71 -10.35 4.65 4.16
CA GLU A 71 -10.79 6.04 4.24
C GLU A 71 -10.33 6.83 3.00
N ASP A 72 -9.57 7.90 3.19
CA ASP A 72 -9.09 8.76 2.11
C ASP A 72 -7.66 8.41 1.62
N GLY A 73 -7.04 7.34 2.15
CA GLY A 73 -5.66 6.98 1.86
C GLY A 73 -5.48 5.60 1.23
N HIS A 74 -4.26 5.37 0.72
CA HIS A 74 -3.80 4.09 0.20
C HIS A 74 -2.73 3.50 1.11
N TYR A 75 -2.88 2.21 1.42
CA TYR A 75 -2.05 1.50 2.39
C TYR A 75 -1.72 0.09 1.91
N ASP A 76 -0.50 -0.38 2.22
CA ASP A 76 -0.27 -1.82 2.32
C ASP A 76 -0.76 -2.27 3.69
N VAL A 77 -1.69 -3.23 3.72
CA VAL A 77 -2.33 -3.72 4.93
C VAL A 77 -1.87 -5.13 5.20
N THR A 78 -1.21 -5.34 6.34
CA THR A 78 -0.82 -6.67 6.80
C THR A 78 -1.68 -7.06 8.00
N LEU A 79 -2.35 -8.20 7.91
CA LEU A 79 -3.08 -8.80 9.03
C LEU A 79 -2.34 -10.06 9.49
N ILE A 80 -2.13 -10.15 10.79
CA ILE A 80 -1.56 -11.32 11.46
C ILE A 80 -2.64 -11.86 12.39
N CYS A 81 -3.19 -13.02 12.04
CA CYS A 81 -4.31 -13.62 12.72
C CYS A 81 -3.87 -14.83 13.54
N SER A 82 -4.40 -14.95 14.75
CA SER A 82 -4.33 -16.11 15.61
C SER A 82 -5.70 -16.37 16.23
N SER A 83 -5.87 -17.50 16.92
CA SER A 83 -7.12 -17.83 17.61
C SER A 83 -7.54 -16.79 18.67
N GLU A 84 -6.62 -15.99 19.16
CA GLU A 84 -6.88 -15.04 20.25
C GLU A 84 -6.82 -13.59 19.82
N ARG A 85 -6.07 -13.26 18.76
CA ARG A 85 -5.76 -11.89 18.39
C ARG A 85 -5.62 -11.68 16.89
N VAL A 86 -5.97 -10.49 16.45
CA VAL A 86 -5.66 -9.97 15.13
C VAL A 86 -4.80 -8.72 15.28
N VAL A 87 -3.60 -8.75 14.71
CA VAL A 87 -2.73 -7.58 14.60
C VAL A 87 -2.81 -7.05 13.18
N THR A 88 -3.14 -5.78 13.04
CA THR A 88 -3.20 -5.10 11.75
C THR A 88 -2.10 -4.06 11.68
N LEU A 89 -1.33 -4.08 10.60
CA LEU A 89 -0.31 -3.09 10.26
C LEU A 89 -0.77 -2.34 9.01
N LEU A 90 -0.81 -1.01 9.10
CA LEU A 90 -1.21 -0.10 8.02
C LEU A 90 0.01 0.72 7.59
N GLN A 91 0.62 0.37 6.48
CA GLN A 91 1.75 1.11 5.93
C GLN A 91 1.26 2.12 4.89
N PRO A 92 1.33 3.44 5.16
CA PRO A 92 0.97 4.45 4.18
C PRO A 92 1.85 4.37 2.93
N LEU A 93 1.24 4.44 1.76
CA LEU A 93 1.96 4.40 0.49
C LEU A 93 2.46 5.78 0.05
N GLU A 94 1.91 6.86 0.58
CA GLU A 94 2.27 8.22 0.17
C GLU A 94 3.76 8.51 0.33
N LYS A 95 4.33 8.23 1.50
CA LYS A 95 5.76 8.42 1.75
C LYS A 95 6.63 7.52 0.86
N LYS A 96 6.25 6.26 0.74
CA LYS A 96 6.93 5.30 -0.14
C LYS A 96 6.86 5.74 -1.61
N TYR A 97 5.72 6.28 -2.03
CA TYR A 97 5.54 6.85 -3.35
C TYR A 97 6.44 8.08 -3.56
N GLU A 98 6.48 9.00 -2.62
CA GLU A 98 7.31 10.21 -2.71
C GLU A 98 8.81 9.86 -2.77
N GLU A 99 9.27 8.92 -1.94
CA GLU A 99 10.65 8.41 -1.95
C GLU A 99 10.98 7.75 -3.31
N ALA A 100 10.10 6.91 -3.82
CA ALA A 100 10.26 6.28 -5.13
C ALA A 100 10.27 7.34 -6.27
N MET A 101 9.36 8.31 -6.23
CA MET A 101 9.34 9.38 -7.23
C MET A 101 10.57 10.27 -7.18
N ALA A 102 11.09 10.58 -5.98
CA ALA A 102 12.34 11.31 -5.82
C ALA A 102 13.51 10.54 -6.47
N TYR A 103 13.56 9.21 -6.27
CA TYR A 103 14.54 8.34 -6.90
C TYR A 103 14.44 8.38 -8.44
N TYR A 104 13.23 8.20 -9.00
CA TYR A 104 13.06 8.21 -10.46
C TYR A 104 13.26 9.57 -11.11
N ARG A 105 13.00 10.69 -10.40
CA ARG A 105 13.32 12.03 -10.88
C ARG A 105 14.83 12.28 -11.01
N ALA A 106 15.63 11.58 -10.24
CA ALA A 106 17.09 11.63 -10.33
C ALA A 106 17.65 10.82 -11.51
N GLN A 107 16.82 9.99 -12.17
CA GLN A 107 17.20 9.26 -13.36
C GLN A 107 16.94 10.11 -14.62
N ASP A 108 17.57 9.74 -15.73
CA ASP A 108 17.45 10.47 -17.01
C ASP A 108 16.13 10.16 -17.73
N LEU A 109 15.01 10.32 -17.02
CA LEU A 109 13.66 10.14 -17.55
C LEU A 109 13.06 11.48 -17.99
N THR A 110 12.38 11.47 -19.13
CA THR A 110 11.63 12.63 -19.60
C THR A 110 10.39 12.90 -18.70
N PRO A 111 9.83 14.13 -18.71
CA PRO A 111 8.61 14.42 -17.96
C PRO A 111 7.47 13.44 -18.26
N ARG A 112 7.31 13.03 -19.51
CA ARG A 112 6.26 12.08 -19.92
C ARG A 112 6.52 10.65 -19.41
N GLU A 113 7.76 10.24 -19.39
CA GLU A 113 8.17 8.96 -18.80
C GLU A 113 7.94 8.96 -17.27
N LEU A 114 8.22 10.08 -16.59
CA LEU A 114 7.93 10.25 -15.16
C LEU A 114 6.43 10.22 -14.86
N GLU A 115 5.58 10.79 -15.70
CA GLU A 115 4.13 10.67 -15.56
C GLU A 115 3.67 9.20 -15.63
N VAL A 116 4.19 8.42 -16.57
CA VAL A 116 3.90 6.99 -16.68
C VAL A 116 4.37 6.24 -15.44
N VAL A 117 5.61 6.46 -14.98
CA VAL A 117 6.16 5.85 -13.76
C VAL A 117 5.33 6.21 -12.54
N SER A 118 4.89 7.47 -12.42
CA SER A 118 4.03 7.96 -11.35
C SER A 118 2.73 7.16 -11.23
N LEU A 119 2.08 6.90 -12.35
CA LEU A 119 0.83 6.14 -12.37
C LEU A 119 1.04 4.64 -12.08
N LEU A 120 2.14 4.05 -12.57
CA LEU A 120 2.53 2.68 -12.24
C LEU A 120 2.79 2.49 -10.74
N LEU A 121 3.53 3.41 -10.13
CA LEU A 121 3.82 3.38 -8.69
C LEU A 121 2.55 3.51 -7.84
N ARG A 122 1.52 4.16 -8.37
CA ARG A 122 0.19 4.24 -7.75
C ARG A 122 -0.69 3.00 -8.01
N GLY A 123 -0.14 1.98 -8.67
CA GLY A 123 -0.85 0.73 -8.95
C GLY A 123 -1.89 0.83 -10.06
N ARG A 124 -1.80 1.85 -10.94
CA ARG A 124 -2.71 1.97 -12.07
C ARG A 124 -2.44 0.88 -13.11
N SER A 125 -3.49 0.27 -13.61
CA SER A 125 -3.41 -0.66 -14.73
C SER A 125 -3.09 0.07 -16.04
N ASN A 126 -2.57 -0.65 -17.02
CA ASN A 126 -2.27 -0.08 -18.34
C ASN A 126 -3.50 0.59 -18.99
N THR A 127 -4.68 0.04 -18.78
CA THR A 127 -5.95 0.60 -19.28
C THR A 127 -6.26 1.94 -18.61
N GLU A 128 -6.09 2.04 -17.28
CA GLU A 128 -6.28 3.29 -16.54
C GLU A 128 -5.24 4.32 -16.94
N ILE A 129 -3.97 3.92 -17.09
CA ILE A 129 -2.89 4.83 -17.52
C ILE A 129 -3.17 5.39 -18.91
N THR A 130 -3.62 4.57 -19.87
CA THR A 130 -3.97 5.05 -21.20
C THR A 130 -5.14 6.03 -21.19
N ALA A 131 -6.14 5.79 -20.35
CA ALA A 131 -7.28 6.68 -20.15
C ALA A 131 -6.85 8.00 -19.49
N ASP A 132 -6.09 7.93 -18.39
CA ASP A 132 -5.62 9.09 -17.62
C ASP A 132 -4.72 10.02 -18.46
N LEU A 133 -3.88 9.42 -19.32
CA LEU A 133 -2.92 10.16 -20.14
C LEU A 133 -3.43 10.50 -21.55
N GLY A 134 -4.61 9.99 -21.95
CA GLY A 134 -5.17 10.19 -23.29
C GLY A 134 -4.31 9.60 -24.40
N ILE A 135 -3.68 8.44 -24.19
CA ILE A 135 -2.78 7.79 -25.16
C ILE A 135 -3.24 6.38 -25.51
N SER A 136 -2.76 5.85 -26.64
CA SER A 136 -3.01 4.47 -27.02
C SER A 136 -2.16 3.48 -26.23
N HIS A 137 -2.58 2.21 -26.15
CA HIS A 137 -1.77 1.13 -25.58
C HIS A 137 -0.41 0.97 -26.28
N ALA A 138 -0.35 1.19 -27.59
CA ALA A 138 0.90 1.15 -28.35
C ALA A 138 1.86 2.27 -27.91
N THR A 139 1.33 3.47 -27.70
CA THR A 139 2.09 4.62 -27.17
C THR A 139 2.60 4.36 -25.75
N LEU A 140 1.74 3.83 -24.88
CA LEU A 140 2.14 3.46 -23.52
C LEU A 140 3.28 2.43 -23.55
N ARG A 141 3.17 1.38 -24.37
CA ARG A 141 4.23 0.37 -24.53
C ARG A 141 5.55 1.01 -24.96
N THR A 142 5.50 1.98 -25.87
CA THR A 142 6.69 2.72 -26.31
C THR A 142 7.35 3.48 -25.14
N HIS A 143 6.56 4.16 -24.32
CA HIS A 143 7.09 4.84 -23.13
C HIS A 143 7.70 3.86 -22.13
N LEU A 144 7.00 2.76 -21.83
CA LEU A 144 7.50 1.72 -20.93
C LEU A 144 8.82 1.12 -21.41
N ASN A 145 8.93 0.79 -22.70
CA ASN A 145 10.16 0.25 -23.27
C ASN A 145 11.33 1.23 -23.13
N ARG A 146 11.09 2.53 -23.32
CA ARG A 146 12.11 3.56 -23.13
C ARG A 146 12.53 3.70 -21.66
N VAL A 147 11.55 3.71 -20.75
CA VAL A 147 11.83 3.73 -19.31
C VAL A 147 12.70 2.53 -18.92
N TYR A 148 12.27 1.31 -19.26
CA TYR A 148 13.03 0.10 -18.94
C TYR A 148 14.43 0.08 -19.57
N SER A 149 14.58 0.57 -20.81
CA SER A 149 15.91 0.65 -21.44
C SER A 149 16.83 1.58 -20.68
N LYS A 150 16.37 2.80 -20.38
CA LYS A 150 17.16 3.80 -19.64
C LYS A 150 17.56 3.32 -18.25
N LEU A 151 16.64 2.69 -17.51
CA LEU A 151 16.92 2.17 -16.18
C LEU A 151 17.92 1.01 -16.24
N ARG A 152 17.79 0.10 -17.20
CA ARG A 152 18.73 -1.00 -17.41
C ARG A 152 20.14 -0.50 -17.78
N ASP A 153 20.23 0.52 -18.62
CA ASP A 153 21.50 1.12 -19.03
C ASP A 153 22.23 1.76 -17.83
N GLN A 154 21.48 2.11 -16.79
CA GLN A 154 22.00 2.62 -15.49
C GLN A 154 22.23 1.50 -14.46
N GLY A 155 22.05 0.22 -14.85
CA GLY A 155 22.19 -0.93 -13.94
C GLY A 155 21.06 -1.10 -12.94
N ILE A 156 19.91 -0.48 -13.20
CA ILE A 156 18.71 -0.56 -12.38
C ILE A 156 17.80 -1.65 -12.91
N ASP A 157 17.62 -2.71 -12.14
CA ASP A 157 16.67 -3.78 -12.45
C ASP A 157 15.34 -3.46 -11.75
N THR A 158 14.35 -3.02 -12.53
CA THR A 158 13.01 -2.66 -12.03
C THR A 158 11.93 -3.49 -12.67
N HIS A 159 11.08 -4.03 -11.83
CA HIS A 159 9.79 -4.61 -12.21
C HIS A 159 8.69 -3.75 -11.54
N PHE A 160 7.94 -3.02 -12.35
CA PHE A 160 6.72 -2.32 -11.89
C PHE A 160 5.54 -3.29 -11.86
#